data_217394f86774b5cfcc8d4fffb19bc878
#
_entry.id   217394f86774b5cfcc8d4fffb19bc878
#
_cell.length_a   1.000
_cell.length_b   1.000
_cell.length_c   1.000
_cell.angle_alpha   90.00
_cell.angle_beta   90.00
_cell.angle_gamma   90.00
#
_symmetry.space_group_name_H-M   'P 1'
#
loop_
_entity.id
_entity.type
_entity.pdbx_description
1 polymer ?
#
loop_
_entity_poly.entity_id
_entity_poly.type
_entity_poly.pdbx_seq_one_letter_code
_entity_poly.pdbx_strand_id
1 'polypeptide(L)'
;DGLVYKLVPIKTPINEENPYQMGRIEPNRMYDIVKKWEWGNSESPNIYHDPETRKNSISFRGNLHRLAEEFIKDGNYEKAKEIIELNFEKMPLNYFEYYSLSEPYISSYYKIGELEKAQTLFKNLEKKYLDQIKYYSLSMRNYEDIFPISDFAENIFTYTERYRGLIEDEILLGNYIFVSESILNFINYTEIFKNIYGSYDYYIFLINFIEPLYISGNNEEGRKLYKNISSQIKSRLETLMSAKEDSNSVYLSELFEDEMNSANSLLRIIKNYEIDDYYDSENRELMKINQNFISK
;
A
#
# COMPACT_ATOMS: atom_id res chain seq x y z
N ASP A 1 13.55 -6.10 -28.20
CA ASP A 1 14.34 -6.85 -27.21
C ASP A 1 13.72 -6.86 -25.80
N GLY A 2 12.53 -6.28 -25.65
CA GLY A 2 11.77 -6.25 -24.38
C GLY A 2 12.14 -5.11 -23.42
N LEU A 3 13.22 -4.38 -23.70
CA LEU A 3 13.69 -3.25 -22.89
C LEU A 3 13.66 -1.92 -23.63
N VAL A 4 13.55 -1.92 -24.96
CA VAL A 4 13.50 -0.72 -25.78
C VAL A 4 12.22 -0.66 -26.60
N TYR A 5 11.75 0.56 -26.83
CA TYR A 5 10.59 0.82 -27.66
C TYR A 5 10.97 0.91 -29.13
N LYS A 6 10.22 0.24 -29.97
CA LYS A 6 10.31 0.40 -31.41
C LYS A 6 9.25 1.41 -31.86
N LEU A 7 9.70 2.47 -32.52
CA LEU A 7 8.78 3.40 -33.16
C LEU A 7 8.17 2.72 -34.38
N VAL A 8 6.84 2.69 -34.42
CA VAL A 8 6.05 2.15 -35.54
C VAL A 8 5.06 3.21 -36.00
N PRO A 9 4.71 3.28 -37.30
CA PRO A 9 3.77 4.28 -37.82
C PRO A 9 2.33 3.87 -37.55
N ILE A 10 2.03 3.49 -36.33
CA ILE A 10 0.70 3.09 -35.86
C ILE A 10 0.35 3.92 -34.65
N LYS A 11 -0.77 4.62 -34.70
CA LYS A 11 -1.29 5.38 -33.56
C LYS A 11 -1.70 4.40 -32.45
N THR A 12 -1.08 4.51 -31.30
CA THR A 12 -1.46 3.76 -30.11
C THR A 12 -2.37 4.64 -29.25
N PRO A 13 -3.56 4.17 -28.81
CA PRO A 13 -4.38 4.89 -27.86
C PRO A 13 -3.59 5.16 -26.58
N ILE A 14 -3.79 6.33 -25.99
CA ILE A 14 -3.25 6.63 -24.66
C ILE A 14 -4.10 5.84 -23.65
N ASN A 15 -3.45 5.17 -22.71
CA ASN A 15 -4.13 4.56 -21.58
C ASN A 15 -4.54 5.68 -20.62
N GLU A 16 -5.86 5.92 -20.48
CA GLU A 16 -6.39 7.00 -19.62
C GLU A 16 -6.11 6.73 -18.14
N GLU A 17 -6.06 5.46 -17.73
CA GLU A 17 -5.73 5.07 -16.35
C GLU A 17 -4.24 5.25 -16.02
N ASN A 18 -3.38 5.10 -17.02
CA ASN A 18 -1.95 5.32 -16.87
C ASN A 18 -1.35 6.00 -18.11
N PRO A 19 -1.48 7.35 -18.21
CA PRO A 19 -1.02 8.10 -19.38
C PRO A 19 0.49 8.08 -19.58
N TYR A 20 1.27 7.69 -18.56
CA TYR A 20 2.73 7.52 -18.64
C TYR A 20 3.15 6.16 -19.20
N GLN A 21 2.22 5.23 -19.33
CA GLN A 21 2.49 3.93 -19.93
C GLN A 21 2.60 4.03 -21.44
N MET A 22 3.83 4.16 -21.95
CA MET A 22 4.07 4.30 -23.38
C MET A 22 4.07 2.97 -24.13
N GLY A 23 3.48 2.98 -25.31
CA GLY A 23 3.55 1.89 -26.28
C GLY A 23 2.71 0.67 -25.94
N ARG A 24 2.78 -0.32 -26.80
CA ARG A 24 2.13 -1.63 -26.68
C ARG A 24 3.17 -2.73 -26.58
N ILE A 25 2.80 -3.81 -25.92
CA ILE A 25 3.59 -5.05 -25.90
C ILE A 25 2.96 -6.01 -26.92
N GLU A 26 3.80 -6.67 -27.69
CA GLU A 26 3.42 -7.89 -28.43
C GLU A 26 3.87 -9.07 -27.58
N PRO A 27 2.94 -9.73 -26.84
CA PRO A 27 3.33 -10.57 -25.72
C PRO A 27 4.12 -11.80 -26.13
N ASN A 28 3.72 -12.50 -27.18
CA ASN A 28 4.43 -13.72 -27.62
C ASN A 28 5.85 -13.41 -28.08
N ARG A 29 6.01 -12.35 -28.86
CA ARG A 29 7.34 -11.94 -29.34
C ARG A 29 8.25 -11.49 -28.19
N MET A 30 7.71 -10.72 -27.26
CA MET A 30 8.48 -10.28 -26.10
C MET A 30 8.86 -11.47 -25.22
N TYR A 31 7.94 -12.42 -25.01
CA TYR A 31 8.21 -13.65 -24.27
C TYR A 31 9.37 -14.44 -24.87
N ASP A 32 9.37 -14.68 -26.19
CA ASP A 32 10.43 -15.42 -26.89
C ASP A 32 11.80 -14.73 -26.77
N ILE A 33 11.81 -13.39 -26.66
CA ILE A 33 13.03 -12.61 -26.46
C ILE A 33 13.49 -12.71 -25.00
N VAL A 34 12.57 -12.52 -24.04
CA VAL A 34 12.87 -12.56 -22.59
C VAL A 34 13.42 -13.91 -22.17
N LYS A 35 12.90 -15.01 -22.71
CA LYS A 35 13.40 -16.38 -22.47
C LYS A 35 14.85 -16.60 -22.96
N LYS A 36 15.36 -15.73 -23.80
CA LYS A 36 16.75 -15.78 -24.32
C LYS A 36 17.69 -14.81 -23.62
N TRP A 37 17.20 -14.04 -22.65
CA TRP A 37 18.06 -13.12 -21.92
C TRP A 37 19.10 -13.89 -21.09
N GLU A 38 20.33 -13.39 -21.13
CA GLU A 38 21.40 -13.83 -20.26
C GLU A 38 21.47 -12.94 -19.04
N TRP A 39 21.24 -13.51 -17.86
CA TRP A 39 21.10 -12.78 -16.61
C TRP A 39 22.41 -12.63 -15.83
N GLY A 40 23.51 -13.23 -16.30
CA GLY A 40 24.82 -13.10 -15.69
C GLY A 40 24.91 -13.58 -14.23
N ASN A 41 24.09 -14.58 -13.86
CA ASN A 41 23.96 -15.08 -12.48
C ASN A 41 23.48 -14.00 -11.49
N SER A 42 22.63 -13.09 -11.93
CA SER A 42 22.13 -11.98 -11.10
C SER A 42 21.48 -12.43 -9.80
N GLU A 43 20.94 -13.64 -9.74
CA GLU A 43 20.36 -14.28 -8.56
C GLU A 43 21.39 -14.74 -7.51
N SER A 44 22.67 -14.80 -7.86
CA SER A 44 23.69 -15.36 -6.98
C SER A 44 24.02 -14.44 -5.80
N PRO A 45 23.97 -14.94 -4.54
CA PRO A 45 24.38 -14.16 -3.38
C PRO A 45 25.88 -13.82 -3.35
N ASN A 46 26.68 -14.45 -4.22
CA ASN A 46 28.12 -14.24 -4.29
C ASN A 46 28.51 -13.12 -5.26
N ILE A 47 27.53 -12.54 -5.96
CA ILE A 47 27.75 -11.42 -6.89
C ILE A 47 27.35 -10.13 -6.20
N TYR A 48 28.30 -9.20 -6.10
CA TYR A 48 27.99 -7.85 -5.62
C TYR A 48 27.27 -7.04 -6.69
N HIS A 49 26.11 -6.54 -6.34
CA HIS A 49 25.36 -5.59 -7.15
C HIS A 49 25.55 -4.18 -6.60
N ASP A 50 26.28 -3.36 -7.30
CA ASP A 50 26.41 -1.94 -6.98
C ASP A 50 25.06 -1.21 -7.17
N PRO A 51 24.88 -0.01 -6.59
CA PRO A 51 23.61 0.71 -6.65
C PRO A 51 23.12 0.99 -8.07
N GLU A 52 24.03 1.25 -9.04
CA GLU A 52 23.64 1.52 -10.42
C GLU A 52 23.17 0.23 -11.13
N THR A 53 23.85 -0.88 -10.89
CA THR A 53 23.41 -2.19 -11.38
C THR A 53 22.03 -2.54 -10.83
N ARG A 54 21.77 -2.28 -9.53
CA ARG A 54 20.44 -2.52 -8.92
C ARG A 54 19.35 -1.65 -9.55
N LYS A 55 19.64 -0.41 -9.93
CA LYS A 55 18.70 0.47 -10.66
C LYS A 55 18.18 -0.12 -11.96
N ASN A 56 18.97 -0.94 -12.64
CA ASN A 56 18.53 -1.59 -13.87
C ASN A 56 17.31 -2.49 -13.64
N SER A 57 17.15 -3.05 -12.43
CA SER A 57 15.99 -3.85 -12.07
C SER A 57 14.67 -3.08 -12.21
N ILE A 58 14.67 -1.76 -12.10
CA ILE A 58 13.50 -0.91 -12.26
C ILE A 58 12.85 -1.16 -13.64
N SER A 59 13.66 -1.03 -14.70
CA SER A 59 13.19 -1.23 -16.07
C SER A 59 12.83 -2.69 -16.35
N PHE A 60 13.61 -3.63 -15.84
CA PHE A 60 13.34 -5.06 -16.01
C PHE A 60 12.05 -5.46 -15.33
N ARG A 61 11.86 -5.15 -14.05
CA ARG A 61 10.63 -5.48 -13.29
C ARG A 61 9.40 -4.87 -13.94
N GLY A 62 9.45 -3.57 -14.27
CA GLY A 62 8.34 -2.88 -14.91
C GLY A 62 7.94 -3.52 -16.24
N ASN A 63 8.89 -3.88 -17.09
CA ASN A 63 8.60 -4.50 -18.38
C ASN A 63 8.13 -5.96 -18.25
N LEU A 64 8.69 -6.73 -17.30
CA LEU A 64 8.23 -8.10 -17.04
C LEU A 64 6.81 -8.11 -16.45
N HIS A 65 6.50 -7.16 -15.54
CA HIS A 65 5.15 -7.00 -15.03
C HIS A 65 4.15 -6.71 -16.17
N ARG A 66 4.47 -5.75 -17.04
CA ARG A 66 3.63 -5.43 -18.20
C ARG A 66 3.41 -6.65 -19.10
N LEU A 67 4.45 -7.47 -19.33
CA LEU A 67 4.34 -8.69 -20.13
C LEU A 67 3.42 -9.71 -19.44
N ALA A 68 3.56 -9.89 -18.13
CA ALA A 68 2.67 -10.77 -17.35
C ALA A 68 1.22 -10.31 -17.41
N GLU A 69 0.95 -9.01 -17.24
CA GLU A 69 -0.41 -8.46 -17.33
C GLU A 69 -1.04 -8.64 -18.73
N GLU A 70 -0.27 -8.54 -19.82
CA GLU A 70 -0.82 -8.85 -21.15
C GLU A 70 -1.20 -10.33 -21.28
N PHE A 71 -0.40 -11.26 -20.74
CA PHE A 71 -0.78 -12.67 -20.70
C PHE A 71 -1.98 -12.95 -19.81
N ILE A 72 -2.13 -12.25 -18.69
CA ILE A 72 -3.30 -12.34 -17.81
C ILE A 72 -4.55 -11.89 -18.57
N LYS A 73 -4.51 -10.77 -19.29
CA LYS A 73 -5.61 -10.27 -20.13
C LYS A 73 -6.01 -11.27 -21.22
N ASP A 74 -5.03 -11.96 -21.80
CA ASP A 74 -5.25 -12.98 -22.82
C ASP A 74 -5.69 -14.33 -22.23
N GLY A 75 -5.79 -14.46 -20.91
CA GLY A 75 -6.12 -15.71 -20.20
C GLY A 75 -4.99 -16.77 -20.22
N ASN A 76 -3.77 -16.37 -20.60
CA ASN A 76 -2.62 -17.28 -20.64
C ASN A 76 -1.86 -17.24 -19.30
N TYR A 77 -2.48 -17.80 -18.27
CA TYR A 77 -1.99 -17.75 -16.89
C TYR A 77 -0.68 -18.49 -16.68
N GLU A 78 -0.41 -19.55 -17.43
CA GLU A 78 0.85 -20.30 -17.35
C GLU A 78 2.04 -19.42 -17.75
N LYS A 79 1.95 -18.74 -18.92
CA LYS A 79 3.02 -17.83 -19.34
C LYS A 79 3.16 -16.62 -18.41
N ALA A 80 2.03 -16.10 -17.90
CA ALA A 80 2.05 -15.03 -16.90
C ALA A 80 2.84 -15.45 -15.66
N LYS A 81 2.54 -16.65 -15.13
CA LYS A 81 3.22 -17.23 -13.99
C LYS A 81 4.72 -17.39 -14.24
N GLU A 82 5.12 -17.96 -15.38
CA GLU A 82 6.53 -18.11 -15.71
C GLU A 82 7.28 -16.76 -15.71
N ILE A 83 6.68 -15.70 -16.25
CA ILE A 83 7.30 -14.36 -16.29
C ILE A 83 7.41 -13.74 -14.90
N ILE A 84 6.36 -13.92 -14.06
CA ILE A 84 6.40 -13.44 -12.68
C ILE A 84 7.48 -14.17 -11.88
N GLU A 85 7.55 -15.50 -12.00
CA GLU A 85 8.56 -16.31 -11.32
C GLU A 85 9.98 -15.97 -11.79
N LEU A 86 10.17 -15.81 -13.10
CA LEU A 86 11.45 -15.37 -13.68
C LEU A 86 11.93 -14.04 -13.08
N ASN A 87 11.02 -13.08 -12.89
CA ASN A 87 11.35 -11.80 -12.27
C ASN A 87 11.93 -11.99 -10.87
N PHE A 88 11.27 -12.76 -10.01
CA PHE A 88 11.72 -12.94 -8.62
C PHE A 88 12.91 -13.89 -8.49
N GLU A 89 13.04 -14.88 -9.39
CA GLU A 89 14.22 -15.73 -9.48
C GLU A 89 15.46 -14.92 -9.83
N LYS A 90 15.40 -14.14 -10.92
CA LYS A 90 16.57 -13.43 -11.48
C LYS A 90 16.88 -12.12 -10.76
N MET A 91 15.91 -11.53 -10.10
CA MET A 91 16.06 -10.29 -9.33
C MET A 91 15.48 -10.45 -7.92
N PRO A 92 16.12 -11.22 -7.04
CA PRO A 92 15.65 -11.41 -5.67
C PRO A 92 15.49 -10.08 -4.94
N LEU A 93 14.38 -9.92 -4.18
CA LEU A 93 14.08 -8.70 -3.44
C LEU A 93 15.18 -8.27 -2.47
N ASN A 94 15.89 -9.23 -1.88
CA ASN A 94 16.95 -8.93 -0.92
C ASN A 94 18.18 -8.26 -1.53
N TYR A 95 18.38 -8.40 -2.85
CA TYR A 95 19.55 -7.84 -3.53
C TYR A 95 19.21 -6.60 -4.34
N PHE A 96 18.06 -6.62 -5.01
CA PHE A 96 17.70 -5.56 -5.94
C PHE A 96 16.84 -4.47 -5.30
N GLU A 97 16.29 -4.70 -4.11
CA GLU A 97 15.44 -3.73 -3.41
C GLU A 97 14.28 -3.19 -4.29
N TYR A 98 14.04 -1.88 -4.33
CA TYR A 98 12.96 -1.24 -5.10
C TYR A 98 11.61 -1.96 -4.90
N TYR A 99 11.25 -2.16 -3.64
CA TYR A 99 10.13 -3.01 -3.20
C TYR A 99 8.79 -2.60 -3.80
N SER A 100 8.57 -1.29 -3.99
CA SER A 100 7.33 -0.75 -4.58
C SER A 100 7.05 -1.26 -5.99
N LEU A 101 8.08 -1.61 -6.76
CA LEU A 101 7.92 -2.21 -8.09
C LEU A 101 7.45 -3.67 -8.03
N SER A 102 7.45 -4.26 -6.86
CA SER A 102 6.99 -5.63 -6.65
C SER A 102 5.56 -5.70 -6.12
N GLU A 103 5.00 -4.60 -5.62
CA GLU A 103 3.62 -4.52 -5.14
C GLU A 103 2.60 -4.98 -6.20
N PRO A 104 2.65 -4.53 -7.47
CA PRO A 104 1.68 -4.92 -8.47
C PRO A 104 1.63 -6.43 -8.76
N TYR A 105 2.72 -7.15 -8.48
CA TYR A 105 2.76 -8.60 -8.68
C TYR A 105 1.88 -9.37 -7.69
N ILE A 106 1.51 -8.78 -6.54
CA ILE A 106 0.54 -9.38 -5.61
C ILE A 106 -0.79 -9.57 -6.34
N SER A 107 -1.31 -8.48 -6.95
CA SER A 107 -2.55 -8.54 -7.75
C SER A 107 -2.43 -9.52 -8.92
N SER A 108 -1.27 -9.55 -9.60
CA SER A 108 -1.04 -10.50 -10.69
C SER A 108 -1.11 -11.95 -10.21
N TYR A 109 -0.53 -12.28 -9.04
CA TYR A 109 -0.64 -13.61 -8.44
C TYR A 109 -2.10 -13.98 -8.11
N TYR A 110 -2.88 -13.05 -7.54
CA TYR A 110 -4.32 -13.29 -7.30
C TYR A 110 -5.07 -13.58 -8.60
N LYS A 111 -4.84 -12.79 -9.66
CA LYS A 111 -5.50 -12.97 -10.96
C LYS A 111 -5.22 -14.33 -11.62
N ILE A 112 -4.06 -14.92 -11.37
CA ILE A 112 -3.69 -16.24 -11.90
C ILE A 112 -3.97 -17.38 -10.92
N GLY A 113 -4.61 -17.11 -9.78
CA GLY A 113 -5.00 -18.11 -8.79
C GLY A 113 -3.90 -18.58 -7.84
N GLU A 114 -2.75 -17.92 -7.80
CA GLU A 114 -1.60 -18.25 -6.95
C GLU A 114 -1.68 -17.56 -5.57
N LEU A 115 -2.74 -17.85 -4.81
CA LEU A 115 -3.07 -17.20 -3.53
C LEU A 115 -1.91 -17.22 -2.54
N GLU A 116 -1.28 -18.38 -2.31
CA GLU A 116 -0.18 -18.50 -1.35
C GLU A 116 1.03 -17.65 -1.72
N LYS A 117 1.31 -17.51 -3.03
CA LYS A 117 2.41 -16.66 -3.51
C LYS A 117 2.09 -15.18 -3.36
N ALA A 118 0.84 -14.77 -3.62
CA ALA A 118 0.39 -13.41 -3.37
C ALA A 118 0.57 -13.03 -1.90
N GLN A 119 0.07 -13.86 -0.99
CA GLN A 119 0.19 -13.64 0.46
C GLN A 119 1.64 -13.67 0.96
N THR A 120 2.46 -14.57 0.41
CA THR A 120 3.89 -14.62 0.74
C THR A 120 4.62 -13.36 0.29
N LEU A 121 4.34 -12.87 -0.91
CA LEU A 121 4.92 -11.62 -1.40
C LEU A 121 4.48 -10.43 -0.56
N PHE A 122 3.18 -10.34 -0.23
CA PHE A 122 2.65 -9.33 0.68
C PHE A 122 3.42 -9.30 2.00
N LYS A 123 3.55 -10.44 2.69
CA LYS A 123 4.24 -10.54 3.98
C LYS A 123 5.72 -10.18 3.89
N ASN A 124 6.37 -10.51 2.78
CA ASN A 124 7.75 -10.10 2.53
C ASN A 124 7.89 -8.58 2.38
N LEU A 125 6.97 -7.94 1.64
CA LEU A 125 6.96 -6.49 1.46
C LEU A 125 6.58 -5.77 2.75
N GLU A 126 5.54 -6.23 3.46
CA GLU A 126 5.18 -5.75 4.80
C GLU A 126 6.38 -5.70 5.74
N LYS A 127 7.10 -6.82 5.85
CA LYS A 127 8.31 -6.90 6.68
C LYS A 127 9.35 -5.86 6.27
N LYS A 128 9.59 -5.70 4.96
CA LYS A 128 10.57 -4.73 4.46
C LYS A 128 10.17 -3.30 4.79
N TYR A 129 8.92 -2.93 4.62
CA TYR A 129 8.44 -1.60 4.96
C TYR A 129 8.52 -1.33 6.45
N LEU A 130 8.12 -2.28 7.29
CA LEU A 130 8.25 -2.16 8.74
C LEU A 130 9.71 -2.04 9.19
N ASP A 131 10.63 -2.78 8.58
CA ASP A 131 12.07 -2.69 8.88
C ASP A 131 12.62 -1.30 8.49
N GLN A 132 12.20 -0.73 7.36
CA GLN A 132 12.59 0.62 6.94
C GLN A 132 12.01 1.70 7.88
N ILE A 133 10.74 1.60 8.24
CA ILE A 133 10.10 2.51 9.18
C ILE A 133 10.85 2.51 10.52
N LYS A 134 11.17 1.33 11.06
CA LYS A 134 11.95 1.19 12.30
C LYS A 134 13.34 1.81 12.17
N TYR A 135 14.03 1.50 11.08
CA TYR A 135 15.38 2.02 10.82
C TYR A 135 15.40 3.54 10.82
N TYR A 136 14.53 4.18 10.03
CA TYR A 136 14.48 5.64 9.97
C TYR A 136 13.99 6.30 11.25
N SER A 137 13.06 5.65 11.98
CA SER A 137 12.60 6.14 13.29
C SER A 137 13.72 6.10 14.35
N LEU A 138 14.54 5.06 14.36
CA LEU A 138 15.70 4.96 15.24
C LEU A 138 16.80 5.95 14.82
N SER A 139 17.03 6.08 13.52
CA SER A 139 18.02 7.03 12.98
C SER A 139 17.65 8.47 13.31
N MET A 140 16.38 8.85 13.19
CA MET A 140 15.87 10.16 13.56
C MET A 140 16.18 10.47 15.03
N ARG A 141 15.93 9.54 15.96
CA ARG A 141 16.21 9.72 17.39
C ARG A 141 17.70 9.81 17.72
N ASN A 142 18.55 9.07 16.99
CA ASN A 142 19.97 8.97 17.30
C ASN A 142 20.82 10.04 16.62
N TYR A 143 20.33 10.66 15.56
CA TYR A 143 21.11 11.55 14.69
C TYR A 143 20.40 12.89 14.41
N GLU A 144 19.38 13.27 15.21
CA GLU A 144 18.65 14.54 15.06
C GLU A 144 19.55 15.78 15.15
N ASP A 145 20.67 15.69 15.87
CA ASP A 145 21.67 16.76 15.98
C ASP A 145 22.58 16.90 14.75
N ILE A 146 22.62 15.90 13.88
CA ILE A 146 23.56 15.80 12.75
C ILE A 146 22.87 15.99 11.41
N PHE A 147 21.65 15.46 11.26
CA PHE A 147 20.89 15.49 10.03
C PHE A 147 19.52 16.17 10.23
N PRO A 148 18.99 16.84 9.20
CA PRO A 148 17.64 17.41 9.25
C PRO A 148 16.60 16.33 9.57
N ILE A 149 15.72 16.61 10.53
CA ILE A 149 14.60 15.72 10.88
C ILE A 149 13.71 15.44 9.66
N SER A 150 13.59 16.44 8.75
CA SER A 150 12.83 16.31 7.51
C SER A 150 13.22 15.11 6.65
N ASP A 151 14.53 14.81 6.58
CA ASP A 151 15.05 13.74 5.72
C ASP A 151 14.60 12.35 6.23
N PHE A 152 14.55 12.18 7.55
CA PHE A 152 14.03 10.97 8.16
C PHE A 152 12.50 10.90 8.06
N ALA A 153 11.81 12.02 8.30
CA ALA A 153 10.37 12.10 8.26
C ALA A 153 9.80 11.75 6.87
N GLU A 154 10.43 12.23 5.80
CA GLU A 154 10.03 11.91 4.41
C GLU A 154 10.13 10.42 4.12
N ASN A 155 11.22 9.78 4.55
CA ASN A 155 11.39 8.33 4.37
C ASN A 155 10.39 7.54 5.20
N ILE A 156 10.19 7.91 6.46
CA ILE A 156 9.18 7.28 7.33
C ILE A 156 7.80 7.42 6.67
N PHE A 157 7.42 8.61 6.23
CA PHE A 157 6.16 8.86 5.54
C PHE A 157 6.02 7.96 4.30
N THR A 158 7.03 7.93 3.43
CA THR A 158 7.01 7.14 2.21
C THR A 158 6.76 5.65 2.48
N TYR A 159 7.49 5.05 3.41
CA TYR A 159 7.32 3.63 3.72
C TYR A 159 6.01 3.34 4.45
N THR A 160 5.52 4.27 5.25
CA THR A 160 4.21 4.14 5.89
C THR A 160 3.08 4.16 4.86
N GLU A 161 3.13 5.08 3.88
CA GLU A 161 2.16 5.13 2.79
C GLU A 161 2.18 3.87 1.92
N ARG A 162 3.37 3.33 1.65
CA ARG A 162 3.50 2.04 0.95
C ARG A 162 2.88 0.90 1.73
N TYR A 163 3.15 0.83 3.04
CA TYR A 163 2.57 -0.21 3.88
C TYR A 163 1.05 -0.06 4.01
N ARG A 164 0.56 1.17 4.15
CA ARG A 164 -0.88 1.47 4.12
C ARG A 164 -1.52 1.01 2.82
N GLY A 165 -0.91 1.34 1.67
CA GLY A 165 -1.39 0.92 0.36
C GLY A 165 -1.52 -0.59 0.21
N LEU A 166 -0.53 -1.37 0.68
CA LEU A 166 -0.61 -2.84 0.69
C LEU A 166 -1.83 -3.34 1.48
N ILE A 167 -2.09 -2.77 2.65
CA ILE A 167 -3.24 -3.15 3.49
C ILE A 167 -4.55 -2.81 2.76
N GLU A 168 -4.66 -1.61 2.19
CA GLU A 168 -5.86 -1.16 1.47
C GLU A 168 -6.15 -2.02 0.24
N ASP A 169 -5.13 -2.42 -0.51
CA ASP A 169 -5.30 -3.33 -1.65
C ASP A 169 -5.89 -4.67 -1.22
N GLU A 170 -5.46 -5.26 -0.09
CA GLU A 170 -6.04 -6.48 0.46
C GLU A 170 -7.47 -6.29 0.98
N ILE A 171 -7.76 -5.12 1.57
CA ILE A 171 -9.12 -4.75 1.98
C ILE A 171 -10.05 -4.67 0.76
N LEU A 172 -9.62 -4.03 -0.32
CA LEU A 172 -10.37 -3.93 -1.57
C LEU A 172 -10.65 -5.30 -2.22
N LEU A 173 -9.74 -6.25 -2.03
CA LEU A 173 -9.92 -7.64 -2.46
C LEU A 173 -10.80 -8.46 -1.52
N GLY A 174 -11.23 -7.92 -0.38
CA GLY A 174 -12.05 -8.61 0.62
C GLY A 174 -11.25 -9.57 1.53
N ASN A 175 -9.93 -9.50 1.53
CA ASN A 175 -9.04 -10.38 2.31
C ASN A 175 -8.93 -9.96 3.78
N TYR A 176 -10.04 -9.57 4.41
CA TYR A 176 -10.09 -8.96 5.76
C TYR A 176 -9.42 -9.81 6.85
N ILE A 177 -9.62 -11.14 6.82
CA ILE A 177 -9.02 -12.04 7.82
C ILE A 177 -7.50 -12.06 7.67
N PHE A 178 -7.01 -12.17 6.43
CA PHE A 178 -5.58 -12.20 6.14
C PHE A 178 -4.87 -10.91 6.56
N VAL A 179 -5.48 -9.75 6.32
CA VAL A 179 -4.85 -8.44 6.55
C VAL A 179 -5.05 -7.90 7.96
N SER A 180 -5.91 -8.54 8.77
CA SER A 180 -6.26 -8.04 10.11
C SER A 180 -5.08 -7.86 11.05
N GLU A 181 -4.12 -8.78 11.04
CA GLU A 181 -2.88 -8.66 11.83
C GLU A 181 -2.02 -7.48 11.33
N SER A 182 -1.95 -7.29 10.01
CA SER A 182 -1.23 -6.17 9.39
C SER A 182 -1.85 -4.83 9.76
N ILE A 183 -3.18 -4.75 9.84
CA ILE A 183 -3.90 -3.57 10.35
C ILE A 183 -3.51 -3.28 11.80
N LEU A 184 -3.51 -4.28 12.67
CA LEU A 184 -3.11 -4.11 14.07
C LEU A 184 -1.65 -3.66 14.21
N ASN A 185 -0.76 -4.25 13.40
CA ASN A 185 0.62 -3.83 13.34
C ASN A 185 0.74 -2.37 12.86
N PHE A 186 0.01 -1.99 11.81
CA PHE A 186 0.01 -0.62 11.32
C PHE A 186 -0.43 0.36 12.41
N ILE A 187 -1.52 0.08 13.11
CA ILE A 187 -2.03 0.92 14.20
C ILE A 187 -0.98 1.09 15.30
N ASN A 188 -0.29 0.03 15.71
CA ASN A 188 0.72 0.07 16.75
C ASN A 188 1.97 0.90 16.36
N TYR A 189 2.33 0.92 15.08
CA TYR A 189 3.46 1.71 14.60
C TYR A 189 3.12 3.17 14.32
N THR A 190 1.87 3.48 14.02
CA THR A 190 1.45 4.81 13.57
C THR A 190 1.33 5.84 14.69
N GLU A 191 1.35 5.47 15.97
CA GLU A 191 1.46 6.47 17.06
C GLU A 191 2.70 7.37 16.91
N ILE A 192 3.76 6.85 16.29
CA ILE A 192 4.97 7.62 15.98
C ILE A 192 4.67 8.72 14.93
N PHE A 193 3.63 8.55 14.12
CA PHE A 193 3.35 9.40 12.96
C PHE A 193 2.32 10.50 13.20
N LYS A 194 1.65 10.54 14.36
CA LYS A 194 0.70 11.62 14.70
C LYS A 194 1.27 13.03 14.49
N ASN A 195 2.59 13.17 14.66
CA ASN A 195 3.29 14.44 14.51
C ASN A 195 3.77 14.72 13.08
N ILE A 196 3.77 13.71 12.20
CA ILE A 196 4.24 13.79 10.81
C ILE A 196 3.07 14.03 9.86
N TYR A 197 1.95 13.35 10.11
CA TYR A 197 0.70 13.60 9.40
C TYR A 197 -0.06 14.74 10.08
N GLY A 198 -0.67 15.61 9.31
CA GLY A 198 -1.72 16.47 9.84
C GLY A 198 -2.78 15.60 10.53
N SER A 199 -3.27 16.04 11.68
CA SER A 199 -4.08 15.22 12.59
C SER A 199 -5.28 14.55 11.91
N TYR A 200 -5.85 15.14 10.86
CA TYR A 200 -7.08 14.67 10.22
C TYR A 200 -6.84 13.58 9.18
N ASP A 201 -5.80 13.70 8.35
CA ASP A 201 -5.45 12.67 7.36
C ASP A 201 -5.11 11.35 8.05
N TYR A 202 -4.40 11.43 9.16
CA TYR A 202 -4.12 10.27 10.02
C TYR A 202 -5.40 9.57 10.51
N TYR A 203 -6.41 10.32 10.99
CA TYR A 203 -7.65 9.72 11.45
C TYR A 203 -8.48 9.12 10.32
N ILE A 204 -8.47 9.70 9.12
CA ILE A 204 -9.14 9.13 7.95
C ILE A 204 -8.61 7.73 7.67
N PHE A 205 -7.30 7.54 7.67
CA PHE A 205 -6.70 6.22 7.45
C PHE A 205 -7.14 5.22 8.52
N LEU A 206 -7.10 5.60 9.78
CA LEU A 206 -7.49 4.72 10.87
C LEU A 206 -8.98 4.36 10.86
N ILE A 207 -9.85 5.28 10.46
CA ILE A 207 -11.28 5.03 10.33
C ILE A 207 -11.55 3.92 9.32
N ASN A 208 -10.81 3.89 8.19
CA ASN A 208 -10.96 2.87 7.16
C ASN A 208 -10.58 1.45 7.63
N PHE A 209 -9.90 1.32 8.77
CA PHE A 209 -9.54 0.03 9.33
C PHE A 209 -10.55 -0.52 10.34
N ILE A 210 -11.52 0.28 10.78
CA ILE A 210 -12.52 -0.15 11.77
C ILE A 210 -13.38 -1.28 11.22
N GLU A 211 -13.96 -1.11 10.03
CA GLU A 211 -14.80 -2.10 9.38
C GLU A 211 -14.07 -3.44 9.11
N PRO A 212 -12.88 -3.44 8.49
CA PRO A 212 -12.10 -4.66 8.32
C PRO A 212 -11.81 -5.42 9.61
N LEU A 213 -11.54 -4.72 10.72
CA LEU A 213 -11.35 -5.35 12.02
C LEU A 213 -12.63 -6.05 12.52
N TYR A 214 -13.79 -5.44 12.35
CA TYR A 214 -15.07 -6.08 12.70
C TYR A 214 -15.34 -7.30 11.83
N ILE A 215 -15.19 -7.18 10.51
CA ILE A 215 -15.42 -8.28 9.56
C ILE A 215 -14.50 -9.47 9.85
N SER A 216 -13.24 -9.20 10.20
CA SER A 216 -12.27 -10.25 10.54
C SER A 216 -12.48 -10.88 11.92
N GLY A 217 -13.45 -10.39 12.70
CA GLY A 217 -13.76 -10.87 14.06
C GLY A 217 -12.95 -10.22 15.16
N ASN A 218 -12.10 -9.23 14.86
CA ASN A 218 -11.33 -8.46 15.85
C ASN A 218 -12.16 -7.31 16.44
N ASN A 219 -13.38 -7.63 16.94
CA ASN A 219 -14.38 -6.64 17.38
C ASN A 219 -13.87 -5.75 18.51
N GLU A 220 -13.12 -6.30 19.45
CA GLU A 220 -12.59 -5.53 20.58
C GLU A 220 -11.60 -4.46 20.11
N GLU A 221 -10.72 -4.82 19.19
CA GLU A 221 -9.73 -3.90 18.64
C GLU A 221 -10.40 -2.82 17.76
N GLY A 222 -11.40 -3.20 16.95
CA GLY A 222 -12.22 -2.25 16.20
C GLY A 222 -12.94 -1.24 17.12
N ARG A 223 -13.50 -1.70 18.24
CA ARG A 223 -14.13 -0.83 19.27
C ARG A 223 -13.11 0.08 19.95
N LYS A 224 -11.94 -0.44 20.30
CA LYS A 224 -10.86 0.38 20.88
C LYS A 224 -10.44 1.47 19.91
N LEU A 225 -10.22 1.13 18.65
CA LEU A 225 -9.84 2.07 17.59
C LEU A 225 -10.91 3.15 17.44
N TYR A 226 -12.20 2.77 17.30
CA TYR A 226 -13.32 3.68 17.24
C TYR A 226 -13.36 4.67 18.41
N LYS A 227 -13.29 4.15 19.66
CA LYS A 227 -13.34 4.96 20.88
C LYS A 227 -12.15 5.92 20.97
N ASN A 228 -10.96 5.44 20.62
CA ASN A 228 -9.74 6.25 20.65
C ASN A 228 -9.86 7.43 19.67
N ILE A 229 -10.20 7.18 18.42
CA ILE A 229 -10.34 8.22 17.39
C ILE A 229 -11.44 9.21 17.78
N SER A 230 -12.62 8.72 18.17
CA SER A 230 -13.75 9.56 18.58
C SER A 230 -13.39 10.49 19.74
N SER A 231 -12.70 9.97 20.75
CA SER A 231 -12.31 10.77 21.93
C SER A 231 -11.28 11.84 21.56
N GLN A 232 -10.31 11.52 20.71
CA GLN A 232 -9.28 12.46 20.28
C GLN A 232 -9.87 13.59 19.42
N ILE A 233 -10.77 13.27 18.48
CA ILE A 233 -11.45 14.27 17.66
C ILE A 233 -12.32 15.18 18.52
N LYS A 234 -13.07 14.63 19.48
CA LYS A 234 -13.91 15.40 20.42
C LYS A 234 -13.05 16.34 21.27
N SER A 235 -11.97 15.84 21.87
CA SER A 235 -11.05 16.67 22.67
C SER A 235 -10.42 17.80 21.83
N ARG A 236 -10.08 17.52 20.57
CA ARG A 236 -9.56 18.57 19.68
C ARG A 236 -10.61 19.63 19.38
N LEU A 237 -11.86 19.23 19.15
CA LEU A 237 -12.98 20.16 18.95
C LEU A 237 -13.18 21.10 20.14
N GLU A 238 -13.16 20.55 21.37
CA GLU A 238 -13.28 21.35 22.59
C GLU A 238 -12.15 22.36 22.70
N THR A 239 -10.92 21.95 22.37
CA THR A 239 -9.77 22.86 22.35
C THR A 239 -9.93 23.98 21.31
N LEU A 240 -10.41 23.64 20.10
CA LEU A 240 -10.63 24.63 19.03
C LEU A 240 -11.76 25.61 19.39
N MET A 241 -12.83 25.13 20.02
CA MET A 241 -13.94 25.97 20.48
C MET A 241 -13.45 27.00 21.49
N SER A 242 -12.69 26.57 22.50
CA SER A 242 -12.09 27.46 23.49
C SER A 242 -11.13 28.47 22.85
N ALA A 243 -10.25 28.02 21.95
CA ALA A 243 -9.32 28.91 21.26
C ALA A 243 -10.01 29.92 20.34
N LYS A 244 -11.15 29.56 19.74
CA LYS A 244 -11.97 30.47 18.92
C LYS A 244 -12.62 31.55 19.77
N GLU A 245 -13.13 31.20 20.97
CA GLU A 245 -13.72 32.15 21.91
C GLU A 245 -12.70 33.17 22.43
N ASP A 246 -11.46 32.74 22.65
CA ASP A 246 -10.38 33.59 23.13
C ASP A 246 -9.71 34.42 22.01
N SER A 247 -10.01 34.17 20.75
CA SER A 247 -9.34 34.79 19.60
C SER A 247 -10.01 36.11 19.20
N ASN A 248 -9.23 37.20 19.20
CA ASN A 248 -9.64 38.50 18.68
C ASN A 248 -9.27 38.70 17.18
N SER A 249 -8.72 37.71 16.51
CA SER A 249 -8.29 37.75 15.11
C SER A 249 -9.30 37.08 14.21
N VAL A 250 -9.82 37.81 13.22
CA VAL A 250 -10.73 37.25 12.21
C VAL A 250 -10.11 36.09 11.45
N TYR A 251 -8.84 36.23 11.04
CA TYR A 251 -8.11 35.20 10.29
C TYR A 251 -7.93 33.89 11.11
N LEU A 252 -7.59 34.01 12.39
CA LEU A 252 -7.48 32.82 13.26
C LEU A 252 -8.87 32.19 13.51
N SER A 253 -9.92 32.99 13.60
CA SER A 253 -11.29 32.51 13.75
C SER A 253 -11.73 31.69 12.54
N GLU A 254 -11.42 32.10 11.32
CA GLU A 254 -11.72 31.35 10.09
C GLU A 254 -10.95 30.04 10.02
N LEU A 255 -9.65 30.03 10.36
CA LEU A 255 -8.84 28.81 10.43
C LEU A 255 -9.40 27.80 11.45
N PHE A 256 -9.81 28.26 12.62
CA PHE A 256 -10.41 27.37 13.62
C PHE A 256 -11.76 26.83 13.15
N GLU A 257 -12.52 27.60 12.40
CA GLU A 257 -13.82 27.18 11.84
C GLU A 257 -13.64 26.08 10.79
N ASP A 258 -12.67 26.20 9.89
CA ASP A 258 -12.35 25.19 8.88
C ASP A 258 -11.89 23.88 9.53
N GLU A 259 -11.03 23.98 10.55
CA GLU A 259 -10.58 22.82 11.30
C GLU A 259 -11.72 22.14 12.08
N MET A 260 -12.62 22.92 12.68
CA MET A 260 -13.82 22.42 13.37
C MET A 260 -14.78 21.72 12.39
N ASN A 261 -14.94 22.24 11.18
CA ASN A 261 -15.77 21.63 10.14
C ASN A 261 -15.20 20.28 9.71
N SER A 262 -13.87 20.18 9.54
CA SER A 262 -13.18 18.94 9.24
C SER A 262 -13.35 17.90 10.35
N ALA A 263 -13.16 18.30 11.60
CA ALA A 263 -13.36 17.44 12.77
C ALA A 263 -14.81 16.96 12.90
N ASN A 264 -15.80 17.82 12.70
CA ASN A 264 -17.22 17.44 12.70
C ASN A 264 -17.57 16.47 11.57
N SER A 265 -16.96 16.65 10.39
CA SER A 265 -17.14 15.73 9.25
C SER A 265 -16.63 14.33 9.58
N LEU A 266 -15.44 14.23 10.21
CA LEU A 266 -14.89 12.96 10.67
C LEU A 266 -15.77 12.29 11.74
N LEU A 267 -16.30 13.08 12.70
CA LEU A 267 -17.21 12.54 13.70
C LEU A 267 -18.51 12.00 13.09
N ARG A 268 -19.00 12.60 12.00
CA ARG A 268 -20.16 12.06 11.26
C ARG A 268 -19.83 10.74 10.59
N ILE A 269 -18.66 10.63 9.97
CA ILE A 269 -18.22 9.39 9.32
C ILE A 269 -18.07 8.28 10.36
N ILE A 270 -17.32 8.54 11.44
CA ILE A 270 -17.04 7.52 12.45
C ILE A 270 -18.30 7.09 13.22
N LYS A 271 -19.31 7.96 13.30
CA LYS A 271 -20.58 7.62 13.95
C LYS A 271 -21.29 6.44 13.30
N ASN A 272 -21.04 6.17 12.04
CA ASN A 272 -21.58 4.98 11.35
C ASN A 272 -21.08 3.67 11.96
N TYR A 273 -19.98 3.70 12.73
CA TYR A 273 -19.40 2.53 13.40
C TYR A 273 -19.76 2.48 14.90
N GLU A 274 -20.61 3.40 15.40
CA GLU A 274 -21.06 3.45 16.81
C GLU A 274 -22.06 2.34 17.14
N ILE A 275 -22.73 1.79 16.15
CA ILE A 275 -23.82 0.85 16.33
C ILE A 275 -23.26 -0.54 16.60
N ASP A 276 -23.36 -0.99 17.84
CA ASP A 276 -22.95 -2.35 18.28
C ASP A 276 -23.67 -3.48 17.51
N ASP A 277 -24.83 -3.19 16.91
CA ASP A 277 -25.66 -4.14 16.16
C ASP A 277 -25.36 -4.19 14.66
N TYR A 278 -24.49 -3.33 14.13
CA TYR A 278 -24.23 -3.24 12.69
C TYR A 278 -23.56 -4.50 12.11
N TYR A 279 -22.90 -5.28 12.96
CA TYR A 279 -22.21 -6.52 12.59
C TYR A 279 -22.84 -7.75 13.23
N ASP A 280 -24.16 -7.85 13.13
CA ASP A 280 -24.92 -9.04 13.48
C ASP A 280 -24.43 -10.27 12.67
N SER A 281 -24.63 -11.46 13.21
CA SER A 281 -24.18 -12.76 12.67
C SER A 281 -24.63 -12.99 11.22
N GLU A 282 -25.78 -12.49 10.80
CA GLU A 282 -26.29 -12.59 9.43
C GLU A 282 -25.47 -11.79 8.42
N ASN A 283 -25.01 -10.60 8.75
CA ASN A 283 -24.14 -9.80 7.87
C ASN A 283 -22.75 -10.41 7.72
N ARG A 284 -22.24 -11.10 8.74
CA ARG A 284 -20.97 -11.85 8.65
C ARG A 284 -21.09 -13.04 7.69
N GLU A 285 -22.22 -13.71 7.66
CA GLU A 285 -22.46 -14.84 6.74
C GLU A 285 -22.55 -14.34 5.30
N LEU A 286 -23.24 -13.25 5.03
CA LEU A 286 -23.34 -12.64 3.69
C LEU A 286 -21.98 -12.18 3.17
N MET A 287 -21.11 -11.60 4.04
CA MET A 287 -19.77 -11.18 3.65
C MET A 287 -18.82 -12.36 3.43
N LYS A 288 -18.91 -13.44 4.22
CA LYS A 288 -18.20 -14.70 3.96
C LYS A 288 -18.61 -15.35 2.63
N ILE A 289 -19.89 -15.24 2.26
CA ILE A 289 -20.40 -15.72 0.97
C ILE A 289 -19.79 -14.90 -0.18
N ASN A 290 -19.68 -13.59 -0.04
CA ASN A 290 -19.02 -12.75 -1.06
C ASN A 290 -17.51 -13.05 -1.19
N GLN A 291 -16.80 -13.33 -0.11
CA GLN A 291 -15.40 -13.78 -0.17
C GLN A 291 -15.23 -15.10 -0.94
N ASN A 292 -16.17 -16.03 -0.79
CA ASN A 292 -16.17 -17.29 -1.52
C ASN A 292 -16.55 -17.14 -3.02
N PHE A 293 -17.19 -16.03 -3.41
CA PHE A 293 -17.51 -15.73 -4.81
C PHE A 293 -16.32 -15.09 -5.56
N ILE A 294 -15.46 -14.36 -4.86
CA ILE A 294 -14.26 -13.72 -5.44
C ILE A 294 -13.12 -14.75 -5.56
N SER A 295 -13.15 -15.82 -4.76
CA SER A 295 -12.18 -16.92 -4.77
C SER A 295 -12.53 -18.08 -5.74
N LYS A 296 -13.56 -17.93 -6.56
CA LYS A 296 -13.92 -18.82 -7.67
C LYS A 296 -13.82 -18.10 -9.01
#